data_5db24f79b1ae0e21a438db10096b18c0
#
_entry.id   5db24f79b1ae0e21a438db10096b18c0
#
_cell.length_a   1.000
_cell.length_b   1.000
_cell.length_c   1.000
_cell.angle_alpha   90.00
_cell.angle_beta   90.00
_cell.angle_gamma   90.00
#
_symmetry.space_group_name_H-M   'P 1'
#
loop_
_entity.id
_entity.type
_entity.pdbx_description
1 polymer ?
#
loop_
_entity_poly.entity_id
_entity_poly.type
_entity_poly.pdbx_seq_one_letter_code
_entity_poly.pdbx_strand_id
1 'polypeptide(L)'
;MDTTLKVSAAIVVVVVAALVAVVSYGFLFNSAADSVTDTYGSGNVTVYYFYGEECPHCQAVMPLVINLSKKYPDVEFHILEIWHNQKNYGIYSEINAKMKNSYGGIPEAIVGNTLLFGERDIPNWLEAAIQDELKKKN
;
A
#
# COMPACT_ATOMS: atom_id res chain seq x y z
N MET A 1 -10.48 -19.68 -58.30
CA MET A 1 -10.32 -20.33 -56.97
C MET A 1 -9.24 -19.67 -56.10
N ASP A 2 -8.40 -18.80 -56.66
CA ASP A 2 -7.26 -18.22 -55.86
C ASP A 2 -7.53 -16.86 -55.20
N THR A 3 -8.58 -16.15 -55.59
CA THR A 3 -8.87 -14.81 -55.03
C THR A 3 -9.51 -14.87 -53.66
N THR A 4 -10.38 -15.83 -53.41
CA THR A 4 -11.04 -16.05 -52.10
C THR A 4 -10.06 -16.54 -51.06
N LEU A 5 -9.09 -17.35 -51.43
CA LEU A 5 -8.05 -17.86 -50.51
C LEU A 5 -7.08 -16.74 -50.07
N LYS A 6 -6.73 -15.84 -51.01
CA LYS A 6 -5.86 -14.67 -50.73
C LYS A 6 -6.55 -13.65 -49.84
N VAL A 7 -7.85 -13.41 -50.03
CA VAL A 7 -8.64 -12.51 -49.14
C VAL A 7 -8.78 -13.10 -47.75
N SER A 8 -8.99 -14.39 -47.61
CA SER A 8 -9.08 -15.07 -46.33
C SER A 8 -7.77 -15.00 -45.55
N ALA A 9 -6.64 -15.20 -46.23
CA ALA A 9 -5.30 -15.10 -45.60
C ALA A 9 -4.98 -13.67 -45.12
N ALA A 10 -5.37 -12.65 -45.92
CA ALA A 10 -5.17 -11.24 -45.55
C ALA A 10 -6.00 -10.85 -44.30
N ILE A 11 -7.25 -11.33 -44.21
CA ILE A 11 -8.11 -11.08 -43.04
C ILE A 11 -7.52 -11.74 -41.78
N VAL A 12 -7.03 -12.97 -41.86
CA VAL A 12 -6.40 -13.66 -40.74
C VAL A 12 -5.17 -12.92 -40.23
N VAL A 13 -4.32 -12.42 -41.14
CA VAL A 13 -3.13 -11.64 -40.77
C VAL A 13 -3.51 -10.34 -40.07
N VAL A 14 -4.53 -9.63 -40.52
CA VAL A 14 -5.00 -8.38 -39.89
C VAL A 14 -5.57 -8.65 -38.50
N VAL A 15 -6.35 -9.71 -38.33
CA VAL A 15 -6.93 -10.11 -37.04
C VAL A 15 -5.82 -10.48 -36.05
N VAL A 16 -4.84 -11.28 -36.49
CA VAL A 16 -3.70 -11.66 -35.62
C VAL A 16 -2.86 -10.44 -35.24
N ALA A 17 -2.60 -9.52 -36.17
CA ALA A 17 -1.88 -8.28 -35.88
C ALA A 17 -2.65 -7.39 -34.86
N ALA A 18 -3.97 -7.29 -35.00
CA ALA A 18 -4.82 -6.56 -34.04
C ALA A 18 -4.81 -7.20 -32.65
N LEU A 19 -4.86 -8.54 -32.54
CA LEU A 19 -4.79 -9.25 -31.27
C LEU A 19 -3.42 -9.09 -30.60
N VAL A 20 -2.34 -9.15 -31.37
CA VAL A 20 -0.98 -8.91 -30.83
C VAL A 20 -0.85 -7.46 -30.34
N ALA A 21 -1.40 -6.49 -31.07
CA ALA A 21 -1.38 -5.09 -30.64
C ALA A 21 -2.16 -4.88 -29.33
N VAL A 22 -3.33 -5.50 -29.16
CA VAL A 22 -4.14 -5.41 -27.92
C VAL A 22 -3.42 -6.04 -26.74
N VAL A 23 -2.79 -7.20 -26.94
CA VAL A 23 -2.00 -7.87 -25.88
C VAL A 23 -0.76 -7.03 -25.52
N SER A 24 -0.06 -6.47 -26.50
CA SER A 24 1.10 -5.60 -26.25
C SER A 24 0.71 -4.30 -25.56
N TYR A 25 -0.42 -3.69 -25.93
CA TYR A 25 -0.95 -2.50 -25.26
C TYR A 25 -1.36 -2.82 -23.81
N GLY A 26 -2.03 -3.93 -23.59
CA GLY A 26 -2.41 -4.38 -22.23
C GLY A 26 -1.20 -4.62 -21.33
N PHE A 27 -0.11 -5.13 -21.88
CA PHE A 27 1.13 -5.37 -21.12
C PHE A 27 1.87 -4.08 -20.75
N LEU A 28 1.81 -3.04 -21.62
CA LEU A 28 2.47 -1.74 -21.37
C LEU A 28 1.70 -0.86 -20.37
N PHE A 29 0.38 -1.04 -20.21
CA PHE A 29 -0.43 -0.28 -19.27
C PHE A 29 -0.62 -0.96 -17.92
N ASN A 30 -0.21 -2.22 -17.75
CA ASN A 30 -0.32 -2.94 -16.49
C ASN A 30 0.93 -2.83 -15.59
N SER A 31 1.85 -1.94 -15.92
CA SER A 31 3.09 -1.71 -15.15
C SER A 31 3.02 -0.50 -14.23
N ALA A 32 1.84 -0.19 -13.70
CA ALA A 32 1.69 0.79 -12.62
C ALA A 32 0.93 0.18 -11.43
N ALA A 33 1.21 -1.08 -11.11
CA ALA A 33 1.14 -1.53 -9.75
C ALA A 33 2.46 -1.10 -9.11
N ASP A 34 2.50 0.14 -8.62
CA ASP A 34 3.48 0.60 -7.66
C ASP A 34 3.34 -0.33 -6.45
N SER A 35 4.09 -1.42 -6.50
CA SER A 35 4.07 -2.42 -5.45
C SER A 35 4.71 -1.78 -4.23
N VAL A 36 3.93 -1.64 -3.17
CA VAL A 36 4.36 -1.26 -1.81
C VAL A 36 5.47 -2.20 -1.27
N THR A 37 5.99 -3.11 -2.10
CA THR A 37 7.05 -4.06 -1.77
C THR A 37 8.39 -3.41 -1.48
N ASP A 38 8.66 -2.18 -1.94
CA ASP A 38 9.99 -1.58 -1.79
C ASP A 38 10.17 -0.76 -0.52
N THR A 39 9.09 -0.43 0.21
CA THR A 39 9.18 0.41 1.41
C THR A 39 9.34 -0.38 2.70
N TYR A 40 9.04 -1.67 2.70
CA TYR A 40 9.16 -2.53 3.89
C TYR A 40 10.61 -3.00 4.16
N GLY A 41 11.57 -2.56 3.38
CA GLY A 41 12.99 -2.95 3.49
C GLY A 41 14.00 -1.88 3.12
N SER A 42 13.58 -0.67 2.72
CA SER A 42 14.50 0.42 2.43
C SER A 42 14.96 1.07 3.73
N GLY A 43 16.14 0.86 4.14
CA GLY A 43 17.01 1.57 5.12
C GLY A 43 16.37 2.46 6.22
N ASN A 44 15.24 3.09 6.02
CA ASN A 44 14.58 4.01 6.95
C ASN A 44 13.49 3.33 7.78
N VAL A 45 13.30 3.78 9.03
CA VAL A 45 12.16 3.33 9.86
C VAL A 45 10.89 3.95 9.27
N THR A 46 9.90 3.11 9.02
CA THR A 46 8.60 3.53 8.46
C THR A 46 7.48 3.25 9.44
N VAL A 47 6.60 4.22 9.62
CA VAL A 47 5.37 4.13 10.39
C VAL A 47 4.19 4.22 9.45
N TYR A 48 3.33 3.22 9.48
CA TYR A 48 2.00 3.30 8.85
C TYR A 48 0.97 3.60 9.93
N TYR A 49 0.12 4.60 9.71
CA TYR A 49 -1.04 4.88 10.53
C TYR A 49 -2.28 4.88 9.66
N PHE A 50 -3.17 3.92 9.90
CA PHE A 50 -4.41 3.76 9.16
C PHE A 50 -5.59 4.28 9.98
N TYR A 51 -6.43 5.10 9.34
CA TYR A 51 -7.55 5.76 9.99
C TYR A 51 -8.76 5.91 9.05
N GLY A 52 -9.93 6.20 9.63
CA GLY A 52 -11.11 6.65 8.92
C GLY A 52 -11.42 8.09 9.29
N GLU A 53 -11.86 8.90 8.34
CA GLU A 53 -12.11 10.32 8.55
C GLU A 53 -13.15 10.57 9.66
N GLU A 54 -14.23 9.80 9.68
CA GLU A 54 -15.31 9.93 10.68
C GLU A 54 -15.13 9.04 11.92
N CYS A 55 -13.95 8.40 12.08
CA CYS A 55 -13.67 7.52 13.21
C CYS A 55 -13.27 8.32 14.46
N PRO A 56 -14.08 8.39 15.52
CA PRO A 56 -13.77 9.19 16.71
C PRO A 56 -12.48 8.75 17.43
N HIS A 57 -12.23 7.43 17.52
CA HIS A 57 -11.02 6.88 18.12
C HIS A 57 -9.77 7.24 17.31
N CYS A 58 -9.90 7.30 15.99
CA CYS A 58 -8.81 7.73 15.11
C CYS A 58 -8.49 9.21 15.31
N GLN A 59 -9.51 10.05 15.44
CA GLN A 59 -9.34 11.49 15.68
C GLN A 59 -8.68 11.76 17.05
N ALA A 60 -8.98 10.95 18.06
CA ALA A 60 -8.35 11.07 19.38
C ALA A 60 -6.83 10.76 19.34
N VAL A 61 -6.40 9.84 18.48
CA VAL A 61 -4.99 9.42 18.35
C VAL A 61 -4.21 10.30 17.38
N MET A 62 -4.85 10.89 16.38
CA MET A 62 -4.23 11.65 15.30
C MET A 62 -3.24 12.73 15.77
N PRO A 63 -3.54 13.56 16.78
CA PRO A 63 -2.59 14.58 17.27
C PRO A 63 -1.28 14.00 17.74
N LEU A 64 -1.30 12.84 18.40
CA LEU A 64 -0.09 12.13 18.83
C LEU A 64 0.74 11.70 17.63
N VAL A 65 0.13 11.08 16.62
CA VAL A 65 0.82 10.60 15.42
C VAL A 65 1.49 11.77 14.68
N ILE A 66 0.78 12.89 14.53
CA ILE A 66 1.33 14.12 13.92
C ILE A 66 2.49 14.69 14.74
N ASN A 67 2.40 14.66 16.08
CA ASN A 67 3.49 15.12 16.93
C ASN A 67 4.72 14.21 16.81
N LEU A 68 4.54 12.90 16.76
CA LEU A 68 5.63 11.96 16.59
C LEU A 68 6.30 12.11 15.20
N SER A 69 5.53 12.35 14.15
CA SER A 69 6.11 12.58 12.81
C SER A 69 7.01 13.82 12.77
N LYS A 70 6.69 14.85 13.54
CA LYS A 70 7.54 16.04 13.67
C LYS A 70 8.76 15.81 14.58
N LYS A 71 8.58 14.96 15.61
CA LYS A 71 9.64 14.64 16.58
C LYS A 71 10.73 13.75 15.97
N TYR A 72 10.36 12.88 15.04
CA TYR A 72 11.26 11.93 14.37
C TYR A 72 11.35 12.19 12.86
N PRO A 73 12.05 13.26 12.43
CA PRO A 73 12.09 13.65 11.01
C PRO A 73 12.78 12.64 10.09
N ASP A 74 13.61 11.75 10.66
CA ASP A 74 14.29 10.66 9.92
C ASP A 74 13.44 9.40 9.82
N VAL A 75 12.24 9.40 10.39
CA VAL A 75 11.25 8.32 10.31
C VAL A 75 10.19 8.68 9.28
N GLU A 76 9.91 7.78 8.36
CA GLU A 76 8.90 7.97 7.34
C GLU A 76 7.51 7.65 7.89
N PHE A 77 6.61 8.64 7.90
CA PHE A 77 5.23 8.47 8.36
C PHE A 77 4.26 8.46 7.18
N HIS A 78 3.52 7.37 7.03
CA HIS A 78 2.38 7.23 6.12
C HIS A 78 1.08 7.28 6.93
N ILE A 79 0.40 8.42 6.90
CA ILE A 79 -0.89 8.65 7.55
C ILE A 79 -1.97 8.47 6.50
N LEU A 80 -2.65 7.33 6.51
CA LEU A 80 -3.47 6.84 5.41
C LEU A 80 -4.94 6.69 5.81
N GLU A 81 -5.78 7.51 5.20
CA GLU A 81 -7.23 7.37 5.28
C GLU A 81 -7.68 6.15 4.45
N ILE A 82 -8.51 5.25 5.01
CA ILE A 82 -8.88 3.99 4.36
C ILE A 82 -10.37 3.76 4.14
N TRP A 83 -11.25 4.62 4.66
CA TRP A 83 -12.69 4.46 4.46
C TRP A 83 -13.16 4.99 3.10
N HIS A 84 -12.56 6.09 2.64
CA HIS A 84 -12.92 6.74 1.38
C HIS A 84 -11.84 6.63 0.31
N ASN A 85 -10.64 6.16 0.67
CA ASN A 85 -9.52 6.01 -0.26
C ASN A 85 -9.21 4.55 -0.56
N GLN A 86 -9.70 4.07 -1.70
CA GLN A 86 -9.52 2.67 -2.13
C GLN A 86 -8.04 2.27 -2.33
N LYS A 87 -7.17 3.20 -2.76
CA LYS A 87 -5.74 2.93 -2.90
C LYS A 87 -5.11 2.67 -1.53
N ASN A 88 -5.41 3.51 -0.55
CA ASN A 88 -4.91 3.36 0.81
C ASN A 88 -5.47 2.10 1.49
N TYR A 89 -6.74 1.75 1.21
CA TYR A 89 -7.31 0.49 1.67
C TYR A 89 -6.59 -0.72 1.09
N GLY A 90 -6.15 -0.66 -0.17
CA GLY A 90 -5.31 -1.70 -0.78
C GLY A 90 -3.99 -1.88 -0.03
N ILE A 91 -3.30 -0.78 0.31
CA ILE A 91 -2.07 -0.79 1.11
C ILE A 91 -2.30 -1.41 2.48
N TYR A 92 -3.35 -0.98 3.18
CA TYR A 92 -3.77 -1.53 4.47
C TYR A 92 -3.97 -3.05 4.40
N SER A 93 -4.73 -3.51 3.43
CA SER A 93 -5.04 -4.93 3.25
C SER A 93 -3.79 -5.76 2.96
N GLU A 94 -2.89 -5.26 2.10
CA GLU A 94 -1.65 -5.94 1.76
C GLU A 94 -0.71 -6.07 2.96
N ILE A 95 -0.50 -4.99 3.71
CA ILE A 95 0.38 -5.00 4.89
C ILE A 95 -0.19 -5.94 5.96
N ASN A 96 -1.49 -5.88 6.23
CA ASN A 96 -2.14 -6.77 7.19
C ASN A 96 -2.03 -8.24 6.79
N ALA A 97 -2.17 -8.55 5.50
CA ALA A 97 -1.98 -9.91 4.98
C ALA A 97 -0.53 -10.39 5.18
N LYS A 98 0.48 -9.56 4.92
CA LYS A 98 1.90 -9.87 5.16
C LYS A 98 2.20 -10.09 6.65
N MET A 99 1.58 -9.30 7.53
CA MET A 99 1.71 -9.45 8.98
C MET A 99 0.88 -10.60 9.56
N LYS A 100 0.13 -11.33 8.72
CA LYS A 100 -0.81 -12.38 9.14
C LYS A 100 -1.83 -11.89 10.15
N ASN A 101 -2.18 -10.61 10.07
CA ASN A 101 -3.20 -10.01 10.91
C ASN A 101 -4.57 -10.25 10.30
N SER A 102 -5.40 -11.05 10.98
CA SER A 102 -6.78 -11.33 10.59
C SER A 102 -7.81 -10.50 11.34
N TYR A 103 -7.38 -9.70 12.32
CA TYR A 103 -8.32 -8.97 13.17
C TYR A 103 -8.70 -7.60 12.60
N GLY A 104 -7.94 -6.97 11.79
CA GLY A 104 -8.23 -5.70 11.17
C GLY A 104 -9.00 -4.69 12.05
N GLY A 105 -8.75 -3.44 11.90
CA GLY A 105 -9.47 -2.40 12.66
C GLY A 105 -8.68 -1.09 12.66
N ILE A 106 -9.38 0.00 12.92
CA ILE A 106 -8.76 1.34 12.99
C ILE A 106 -9.15 2.06 14.30
N PRO A 107 -8.28 2.94 14.81
CA PRO A 107 -6.95 3.25 14.32
C PRO A 107 -5.96 2.10 14.47
N GLU A 108 -5.10 1.94 13.47
CA GLU A 108 -4.03 0.95 13.45
C GLU A 108 -2.71 1.63 13.16
N ALA A 109 -1.66 1.29 13.90
CA ALA A 109 -0.30 1.75 13.65
C ALA A 109 0.65 0.56 13.51
N ILE A 110 1.52 0.61 12.51
CA ILE A 110 2.52 -0.42 12.22
C ILE A 110 3.90 0.21 12.14
N VAL A 111 4.85 -0.36 12.90
CA VAL A 111 6.26 0.02 12.89
C VAL A 111 7.10 -1.25 12.89
N GLY A 112 7.87 -1.50 11.84
CA GLY A 112 8.59 -2.76 11.71
C GLY A 112 7.63 -3.95 11.80
N ASN A 113 7.84 -4.83 12.78
CA ASN A 113 6.96 -5.97 13.06
C ASN A 113 5.95 -5.72 14.19
N THR A 114 5.89 -4.49 14.69
CA THR A 114 4.99 -4.11 15.79
C THR A 114 3.67 -3.58 15.22
N LEU A 115 2.58 -4.18 15.67
CA LEU A 115 1.21 -3.84 15.30
C LEU A 115 0.46 -3.34 16.53
N LEU A 116 -0.09 -2.14 16.46
CA LEU A 116 -0.78 -1.47 17.57
C LEU A 116 -2.19 -1.04 17.14
N PHE A 117 -3.15 -1.20 18.04
CA PHE A 117 -4.55 -0.89 17.77
C PHE A 117 -5.17 0.07 18.78
N GLY A 118 -6.05 0.90 18.27
CA GLY A 118 -6.96 1.70 19.08
C GLY A 118 -6.29 2.83 19.84
N GLU A 119 -7.12 3.53 20.62
CA GLU A 119 -6.73 4.72 21.39
C GLU A 119 -5.99 4.39 22.69
N ARG A 120 -5.83 3.11 23.01
CA ARG A 120 -5.07 2.68 24.19
C ARG A 120 -3.64 2.27 23.82
N ASP A 121 -3.50 1.38 22.84
CA ASP A 121 -2.18 0.78 22.58
C ASP A 121 -1.30 1.74 21.79
N ILE A 122 -1.85 2.47 20.82
CA ILE A 122 -1.08 3.42 20.00
C ILE A 122 -0.45 4.51 20.88
N PRO A 123 -1.17 5.24 21.75
CA PRO A 123 -0.55 6.25 22.60
C PRO A 123 0.48 5.70 23.58
N ASN A 124 0.29 4.48 24.06
CA ASN A 124 1.18 3.91 25.05
C ASN A 124 2.47 3.32 24.47
N TRP A 125 2.45 2.84 23.21
CA TRP A 125 3.54 2.03 22.70
C TRP A 125 4.15 2.49 21.37
N LEU A 126 3.49 3.38 20.61
CA LEU A 126 3.97 3.78 19.29
C LEU A 126 5.37 4.41 19.33
N GLU A 127 5.60 5.29 20.28
CA GLU A 127 6.90 5.95 20.41
C GLU A 127 8.00 4.96 20.79
N ALA A 128 7.72 4.05 21.71
CA ALA A 128 8.67 3.01 22.10
C ALA A 128 9.01 2.08 20.92
N ALA A 129 8.01 1.71 20.12
CA ALA A 129 8.21 0.89 18.92
C ALA A 129 9.10 1.62 17.88
N ILE A 130 8.90 2.92 17.67
CA ILE A 130 9.76 3.73 16.79
C ILE A 130 11.20 3.73 17.29
N GLN A 131 11.40 3.97 18.59
CA GLN A 131 12.73 4.00 19.20
C GLN A 131 13.44 2.64 19.10
N ASP A 132 12.71 1.56 19.27
CA ASP A 132 13.28 0.21 19.16
C ASP A 132 13.69 -0.12 17.72
N GLU A 133 12.92 0.28 16.72
CA GLU A 133 13.32 0.11 15.32
C GLU A 133 14.52 1.00 14.95
N LEU A 134 14.61 2.22 15.48
CA LEU A 134 15.78 3.09 15.28
C LEU A 134 17.05 2.49 15.89
N LYS A 135 16.96 1.86 17.08
CA LYS A 135 18.10 1.19 17.72
C LYS A 135 18.63 -0.02 16.94
N LYS A 136 17.74 -0.76 16.26
CA LYS A 136 18.12 -1.93 15.45
C LYS A 136 18.94 -1.55 14.21
N LYS A 137 18.89 -0.28 13.80
CA LYS A 137 19.56 0.23 12.60
C LYS A 137 20.90 0.92 12.88
N ASN A 138 21.18 1.23 14.12
CA ASN A 138 22.46 1.79 14.58
C ASN A 138 23.37 0.69 15.12
#